data_7c335ac1a0928cb5f3b5e5d25f087049
#
_entry.id   7c335ac1a0928cb5f3b5e5d25f087049
#
_cell.length_a   1.000
_cell.length_b   1.000
_cell.length_c   1.000
_cell.angle_alpha   90.00
_cell.angle_beta   90.00
_cell.angle_gamma   90.00
#
_symmetry.space_group_name_H-M   'P 1'
#
loop_
_entity.id
_entity.type
_entity.pdbx_description
1 polymer ?
#
loop_
_entity_poly.entity_id
_entity_poly.type
_entity_poly.pdbx_seq_one_letter_code
_entity_poly.pdbx_strand_id
1 'polypeptide(L)'
;KITDLFASESDIVIRFQGGANAGHTIINDYGRFALHLLPSGVCYQHTMNIIGNGVALDIPKLIAEIKSVTDNGVPAPHIMVSDRAQVMMPYHVLLDTYEEERLADKQFGSTKSGIAPFYSDKYAKIGFQVNELFDEEYLKEKLTRVLEVKNLMLAHIYHKPLLDFEEIFNTLMEYRDLIAPYVGDVNIYVHEALKAGKNILLEGQLGSLKDPDFGIYPMVTSSSTLAGYGAVGAGIPPYEIREIFAVT
;
A
#
# COMPACT_ATOMS: atom_id res chain seq x y z
N LYS A 1 11.16 14.33 4.12
CA LYS A 1 11.73 15.69 3.93
C LYS A 1 12.45 15.83 2.59
N ILE A 2 13.38 14.95 2.23
CA ILE A 2 14.04 15.00 0.90
C ILE A 2 13.01 14.69 -0.20
N THR A 3 12.19 13.66 -0.03
CA THR A 3 11.12 13.33 -0.98
C THR A 3 10.14 14.49 -1.16
N ASP A 4 9.79 15.21 -0.09
CA ASP A 4 8.93 16.38 -0.16
C ASP A 4 9.58 17.52 -0.97
N LEU A 5 10.89 17.72 -0.83
CA LEU A 5 11.64 18.69 -1.64
C LEU A 5 11.58 18.33 -3.13
N PHE A 6 11.83 17.07 -3.50
CA PHE A 6 11.73 16.64 -4.89
C PHE A 6 10.29 16.63 -5.41
N ALA A 7 9.32 16.34 -4.55
CA ALA A 7 7.90 16.36 -4.92
C ALA A 7 7.43 17.75 -5.38
N SER A 8 8.02 18.84 -4.83
CA SER A 8 7.68 20.21 -5.23
C SER A 8 8.04 20.51 -6.70
N GLU A 9 8.97 19.77 -7.29
CA GLU A 9 9.43 19.91 -8.67
C GLU A 9 8.94 18.78 -9.59
N SER A 10 8.12 17.87 -9.06
CA SER A 10 7.64 16.69 -9.78
C SER A 10 6.21 16.86 -10.26
N ASP A 11 5.94 16.43 -11.49
CA ASP A 11 4.56 16.36 -12.01
C ASP A 11 3.77 15.21 -11.36
N ILE A 12 4.47 14.11 -11.03
CA ILE A 12 3.86 12.90 -10.49
C ILE A 12 4.75 12.35 -9.36
N VAL A 13 4.13 11.93 -8.25
CA VAL A 13 4.79 11.17 -7.19
C VAL A 13 4.10 9.83 -7.02
N ILE A 14 4.85 8.73 -7.12
CA ILE A 14 4.31 7.36 -7.05
C ILE A 14 4.89 6.63 -5.84
N ARG A 15 4.02 6.23 -4.92
CA ARG A 15 4.35 5.20 -3.93
C ARG A 15 4.33 3.86 -4.62
N PHE A 16 5.47 3.16 -4.68
CA PHE A 16 5.59 1.95 -5.50
C PHE A 16 5.64 0.65 -4.68
N GLN A 17 5.82 0.71 -3.36
CA GLN A 17 5.91 -0.48 -2.50
C GLN A 17 5.55 -0.18 -1.04
N GLY A 18 5.49 -1.24 -0.22
CA GLY A 18 5.20 -1.15 1.20
C GLY A 18 3.72 -0.92 1.46
N GLY A 19 3.42 -0.43 2.64
CA GLY A 19 2.06 -0.16 3.10
C GLY A 19 2.09 0.82 4.26
N ALA A 20 1.12 0.72 5.15
CA ALA A 20 0.99 1.63 6.29
C ALA A 20 1.89 1.26 7.49
N ASN A 21 2.88 0.39 7.30
CA ASN A 21 3.81 -0.06 8.35
C ASN A 21 4.97 0.92 8.62
N ALA A 22 5.27 1.82 7.67
CA ALA A 22 6.31 2.83 7.84
C ALA A 22 5.74 4.21 7.48
N GLY A 23 5.99 5.17 8.36
CA GLY A 23 5.54 6.55 8.18
C GLY A 23 6.67 7.49 7.76
N HIS A 24 6.28 8.59 7.13
CA HIS A 24 7.14 9.73 6.88
C HIS A 24 6.47 11.02 7.36
N THR A 25 7.28 12.00 7.72
CA THR A 25 6.76 13.28 8.22
C THR A 25 7.06 14.39 7.22
N ILE A 26 6.03 15.11 6.82
CA ILE A 26 6.11 16.35 6.06
C ILE A 26 5.87 17.52 7.03
N ILE A 27 6.67 18.57 6.90
CA ILE A 27 6.49 19.82 7.64
C ILE A 27 6.55 20.95 6.63
N ASN A 28 5.47 21.70 6.49
CA ASN A 28 5.32 22.83 5.58
C ASN A 28 4.38 23.89 6.18
N ASP A 29 3.97 24.88 5.37
CA ASP A 29 3.11 25.99 5.79
C ASP A 29 1.71 25.55 6.24
N TYR A 30 1.24 24.37 5.80
CA TYR A 30 -0.03 23.79 6.26
C TYR A 30 0.08 23.10 7.61
N GLY A 31 1.31 22.80 8.08
CA GLY A 31 1.52 22.14 9.35
C GLY A 31 2.45 20.93 9.30
N ARG A 32 2.23 20.01 10.25
CA ARG A 32 3.00 18.77 10.35
C ARG A 32 2.08 17.56 10.09
N PHE A 33 2.43 16.76 9.07
CA PHE A 33 1.70 15.58 8.68
C PHE A 33 2.56 14.33 8.87
N ALA A 34 2.04 13.36 9.60
CA ALA A 34 2.61 12.01 9.68
C ALA A 34 1.81 11.11 8.73
N LEU A 35 2.36 10.83 7.56
CA LEU A 35 1.72 10.06 6.51
C LEU A 35 2.35 8.67 6.41
N HIS A 36 1.58 7.68 5.95
CA HIS A 36 2.03 6.30 5.77
C HIS A 36 1.80 5.83 4.33
N LEU A 37 0.62 6.11 3.77
CA LEU A 37 0.23 5.70 2.42
C LEU A 37 0.29 6.84 1.41
N LEU A 38 -0.13 8.03 1.79
CA LEU A 38 -0.11 9.17 0.88
C LEU A 38 1.32 9.51 0.44
N PRO A 39 1.53 9.75 -0.87
CA PRO A 39 2.79 10.28 -1.38
C PRO A 39 3.10 11.69 -0.83
N SER A 40 4.38 12.04 -0.81
CA SER A 40 4.84 13.36 -0.34
C SER A 40 4.35 14.54 -1.20
N GLY A 41 3.87 14.28 -2.40
CA GLY A 41 3.36 15.31 -3.32
C GLY A 41 1.98 15.86 -2.99
N VAL A 42 1.28 15.34 -1.98
CA VAL A 42 -0.13 15.71 -1.68
C VAL A 42 -0.33 17.18 -1.29
N CYS A 43 0.72 17.86 -0.87
CA CYS A 43 0.66 19.28 -0.54
C CYS A 43 0.81 20.20 -1.76
N TYR A 44 1.11 19.68 -2.94
CA TYR A 44 1.35 20.44 -4.18
C TYR A 44 0.22 20.22 -5.19
N GLN A 45 -0.47 21.31 -5.55
CA GLN A 45 -1.65 21.24 -6.42
C GLN A 45 -1.36 20.86 -7.87
N HIS A 46 -0.11 20.99 -8.33
CA HIS A 46 0.30 20.59 -9.67
C HIS A 46 0.67 19.10 -9.77
N THR A 47 0.80 18.43 -8.62
CA THR A 47 1.33 17.07 -8.54
C THR A 47 0.22 16.03 -8.51
N MET A 48 0.26 15.06 -9.42
CA MET A 48 -0.55 13.83 -9.32
C MET A 48 0.13 12.86 -8.35
N ASN A 49 -0.61 12.40 -7.36
CA ASN A 49 -0.16 11.47 -6.34
C ASN A 49 -0.70 10.07 -6.61
N ILE A 50 0.18 9.10 -6.80
CA ILE A 50 -0.21 7.76 -7.23
C ILE A 50 0.13 6.72 -6.17
N ILE A 51 -0.85 5.87 -5.86
CA ILE A 51 -0.65 4.61 -5.15
C ILE A 51 -0.48 3.52 -6.22
N GLY A 52 0.76 3.06 -6.38
CA GLY A 52 1.15 2.12 -7.43
C GLY A 52 0.80 0.67 -7.14
N ASN A 53 1.03 -0.19 -8.13
CA ASN A 53 0.67 -1.62 -8.12
C ASN A 53 1.31 -2.41 -6.96
N GLY A 54 2.48 -1.96 -6.50
CA GLY A 54 3.26 -2.68 -5.48
C GLY A 54 2.87 -2.37 -4.03
N VAL A 55 1.93 -1.45 -3.81
CA VAL A 55 1.52 -1.02 -2.47
C VAL A 55 0.53 -2.00 -1.84
N ALA A 56 0.72 -2.28 -0.55
CA ALA A 56 -0.28 -2.91 0.30
C ALA A 56 -1.30 -1.85 0.73
N LEU A 57 -2.43 -1.79 0.05
CA LEU A 57 -3.40 -0.72 0.18
C LEU A 57 -4.35 -0.94 1.36
N ASP A 58 -4.13 -0.20 2.44
CA ASP A 58 -5.06 -0.06 3.57
C ASP A 58 -6.03 1.10 3.26
N ILE A 59 -7.21 0.76 2.72
CA ILE A 59 -8.18 1.76 2.24
C ILE A 59 -8.64 2.69 3.37
N PRO A 60 -9.09 2.21 4.54
CA PRO A 60 -9.47 3.08 5.64
C PRO A 60 -8.37 4.07 6.05
N LYS A 61 -7.11 3.63 6.12
CA LYS A 61 -5.99 4.51 6.47
C LYS A 61 -5.73 5.54 5.38
N LEU A 62 -5.78 5.16 4.10
CA LEU A 62 -5.63 6.10 3.00
C LEU A 62 -6.68 7.21 3.07
N ILE A 63 -7.95 6.85 3.26
CA ILE A 63 -9.06 7.82 3.37
C ILE A 63 -8.90 8.72 4.60
N ALA A 64 -8.48 8.14 5.73
CA ALA A 64 -8.21 8.92 6.95
C ALA A 64 -7.06 9.92 6.75
N GLU A 65 -6.00 9.55 6.03
CA GLU A 65 -4.90 10.46 5.70
C GLU A 65 -5.34 11.57 4.75
N ILE A 66 -6.12 11.26 3.70
CA ILE A 66 -6.70 12.27 2.78
C ILE A 66 -7.52 13.29 3.58
N LYS A 67 -8.41 12.78 4.45
CA LYS A 67 -9.21 13.65 5.31
C LYS A 67 -8.33 14.49 6.23
N SER A 68 -7.32 13.92 6.84
CA SER A 68 -6.41 14.63 7.75
C SER A 68 -5.70 15.80 7.06
N VAL A 69 -5.18 15.61 5.84
CA VAL A 69 -4.48 16.68 5.12
C VAL A 69 -5.46 17.78 4.69
N THR A 70 -6.66 17.43 4.24
CA THR A 70 -7.67 18.41 3.82
C THR A 70 -8.26 19.19 5.00
N ASP A 71 -8.51 18.54 6.13
CA ASP A 71 -8.99 19.20 7.37
C ASP A 71 -7.95 20.23 7.90
N ASN A 72 -6.67 20.04 7.59
CA ASN A 72 -5.60 21.00 7.92
C ASN A 72 -5.38 22.08 6.84
N GLY A 73 -6.30 22.21 5.90
CA GLY A 73 -6.32 23.30 4.92
C GLY A 73 -5.52 23.06 3.65
N VAL A 74 -4.97 21.84 3.46
CA VAL A 74 -4.41 21.45 2.16
C VAL A 74 -5.58 21.33 1.17
N PRO A 75 -5.54 22.03 0.02
CA PRO A 75 -6.57 21.84 -1.01
C PRO A 75 -6.66 20.39 -1.44
N ALA A 76 -7.85 19.95 -1.87
CA ALA A 76 -8.06 18.54 -2.26
C ALA A 76 -6.96 18.04 -3.21
N PRO A 77 -6.12 17.07 -2.80
CA PRO A 77 -4.99 16.63 -3.59
C PRO A 77 -5.46 15.79 -4.79
N HIS A 78 -4.72 15.86 -5.89
CA HIS A 78 -4.91 14.95 -7.02
C HIS A 78 -4.35 13.58 -6.67
N ILE A 79 -5.22 12.58 -6.54
CA ILE A 79 -4.85 11.21 -6.15
C ILE A 79 -5.39 10.21 -7.16
N MET A 80 -4.56 9.24 -7.53
CA MET A 80 -4.96 8.07 -8.29
C MET A 80 -4.46 6.80 -7.61
N VAL A 81 -5.31 5.81 -7.51
CA VAL A 81 -5.00 4.48 -6.98
C VAL A 81 -5.04 3.47 -8.10
N SER A 82 -3.98 2.69 -8.24
CA SER A 82 -3.96 1.63 -9.26
C SER A 82 -5.06 0.61 -9.01
N ASP A 83 -5.83 0.31 -10.05
CA ASP A 83 -6.78 -0.78 -10.11
C ASP A 83 -6.14 -2.16 -9.86
N ARG A 84 -4.81 -2.26 -10.05
CA ARG A 84 -4.00 -3.47 -9.82
C ARG A 84 -3.35 -3.52 -8.43
N ALA A 85 -3.40 -2.45 -7.64
CA ALA A 85 -2.97 -2.51 -6.26
C ALA A 85 -3.81 -3.53 -5.49
N GLN A 86 -3.20 -4.19 -4.51
CA GLN A 86 -3.93 -5.17 -3.71
C GLN A 86 -4.39 -4.58 -2.38
N VAL A 87 -5.59 -5.00 -1.97
CA VAL A 87 -6.27 -4.52 -0.78
C VAL A 87 -5.76 -5.24 0.47
N MET A 88 -5.43 -4.47 1.48
CA MET A 88 -5.22 -4.98 2.84
C MET A 88 -6.56 -5.45 3.40
N MET A 89 -6.72 -6.76 3.53
CA MET A 89 -7.94 -7.35 4.07
C MET A 89 -7.99 -7.19 5.60
N PRO A 90 -9.17 -7.05 6.21
CA PRO A 90 -9.31 -6.91 7.66
C PRO A 90 -8.59 -7.99 8.45
N TYR A 91 -8.62 -9.23 7.96
CA TYR A 91 -7.97 -10.36 8.63
C TYR A 91 -6.44 -10.36 8.57
N HIS A 92 -5.79 -9.56 7.70
CA HIS A 92 -4.33 -9.49 7.65
C HIS A 92 -3.74 -8.96 8.97
N VAL A 93 -4.35 -7.92 9.53
CA VAL A 93 -3.94 -7.36 10.83
C VAL A 93 -4.14 -8.36 11.96
N LEU A 94 -5.25 -9.11 11.93
CA LEU A 94 -5.52 -10.17 12.90
C LEU A 94 -4.48 -11.29 12.82
N LEU A 95 -4.20 -11.79 11.62
CA LEU A 95 -3.22 -12.87 11.41
C LEU A 95 -1.80 -12.46 11.82
N ASP A 96 -1.38 -11.22 11.51
CA ASP A 96 -0.09 -10.68 11.93
C ASP A 96 0.02 -10.62 13.47
N THR A 97 -1.05 -10.20 14.12
CA THR A 97 -1.12 -10.15 15.59
C THR A 97 -1.08 -11.56 16.20
N TYR A 98 -1.87 -12.49 15.66
CA TYR A 98 -1.94 -13.85 16.20
C TYR A 98 -0.66 -14.64 15.97
N GLU A 99 0.06 -14.38 14.88
CA GLU A 99 1.37 -15.01 14.65
C GLU A 99 2.41 -14.51 15.66
N GLU A 100 2.45 -13.21 15.95
CA GLU A 100 3.33 -12.67 17.01
C GLU A 100 2.95 -13.24 18.40
N GLU A 101 1.66 -13.37 18.71
CA GLU A 101 1.23 -14.03 19.95
C GLU A 101 1.67 -15.50 20.02
N ARG A 102 1.54 -16.24 18.92
CA ARG A 102 1.95 -17.66 18.82
C ARG A 102 3.46 -17.85 19.00
N LEU A 103 4.26 -16.91 18.51
CA LEU A 103 5.72 -16.96 18.61
C LEU A 103 6.23 -16.63 20.01
N ALA A 104 5.44 -16.00 20.85
CA ALA A 104 5.75 -15.67 22.24
C ALA A 104 7.10 -14.96 22.41
N ASP A 105 8.10 -15.62 22.99
CA ASP A 105 9.46 -15.10 23.20
C ASP A 105 10.34 -15.08 21.94
N LYS A 106 9.86 -15.68 20.82
CA LYS A 106 10.53 -15.72 19.52
C LYS A 106 9.93 -14.76 18.49
N GLN A 107 9.23 -13.73 18.96
CA GLN A 107 8.62 -12.71 18.11
C GLN A 107 9.63 -12.05 17.18
N PHE A 108 9.20 -11.76 15.94
CA PHE A 108 10.00 -10.98 15.00
C PHE A 108 9.94 -9.48 15.27
N GLY A 109 9.03 -9.02 16.12
CA GLY A 109 8.78 -7.60 16.38
C GLY A 109 8.00 -6.94 15.24
N SER A 110 6.97 -7.63 14.74
CA SER A 110 6.08 -7.07 13.73
C SER A 110 5.42 -5.78 14.22
N THR A 111 5.18 -4.86 13.28
CA THR A 111 4.37 -3.65 13.53
C THR A 111 2.89 -3.96 13.74
N LYS A 112 2.49 -5.23 13.57
CA LYS A 112 1.10 -5.70 13.58
C LYS A 112 0.20 -4.94 12.60
N SER A 113 0.79 -4.54 11.48
CA SER A 113 0.11 -3.81 10.40
C SER A 113 -0.39 -4.74 9.28
N GLY A 114 -0.25 -6.06 9.45
CA GLY A 114 -0.75 -7.06 8.49
C GLY A 114 0.11 -7.23 7.23
N ILE A 115 1.33 -6.69 7.19
CA ILE A 115 2.16 -6.66 5.98
C ILE A 115 2.63 -8.07 5.58
N ALA A 116 3.11 -8.87 6.52
CA ALA A 116 3.60 -10.21 6.22
C ALA A 116 2.47 -11.12 5.69
N PRO A 117 1.31 -11.28 6.34
CA PRO A 117 0.22 -12.06 5.79
C PRO A 117 -0.35 -11.49 4.49
N PHE A 118 -0.34 -10.16 4.29
CA PHE A 118 -0.75 -9.54 3.03
C PHE A 118 0.14 -9.98 1.86
N TYR A 119 1.46 -9.86 1.98
CA TYR A 119 2.38 -10.28 0.91
C TYR A 119 2.39 -11.80 0.73
N SER A 120 2.18 -12.56 1.81
CA SER A 120 1.96 -14.00 1.73
C SER A 120 0.79 -14.33 0.81
N ASP A 121 -0.36 -13.71 1.01
CA ASP A 121 -1.55 -13.90 0.19
C ASP A 121 -1.36 -13.44 -1.25
N LYS A 122 -0.68 -12.31 -1.44
CA LYS A 122 -0.35 -11.80 -2.78
C LYS A 122 0.43 -12.83 -3.60
N TYR A 123 1.50 -13.40 -3.04
CA TYR A 123 2.34 -14.36 -3.75
C TYR A 123 1.73 -15.77 -3.80
N ALA A 124 0.86 -16.12 -2.85
CA ALA A 124 0.00 -17.30 -2.93
C ALA A 124 -1.14 -17.16 -3.94
N LYS A 125 -1.33 -15.95 -4.53
CA LYS A 125 -2.35 -15.62 -5.54
C LYS A 125 -3.79 -15.71 -5.01
N ILE A 126 -3.97 -15.44 -3.71
CA ILE A 126 -5.26 -15.38 -3.03
C ILE A 126 -5.59 -13.98 -2.50
N GLY A 127 -4.70 -13.01 -2.71
CA GLY A 127 -4.94 -11.59 -2.41
C GLY A 127 -5.98 -10.98 -3.35
N PHE A 128 -6.55 -9.84 -2.98
CA PHE A 128 -7.59 -9.14 -3.72
C PHE A 128 -7.06 -7.85 -4.34
N GLN A 129 -7.22 -7.69 -5.65
CA GLN A 129 -6.91 -6.43 -6.33
C GLN A 129 -8.07 -5.43 -6.18
N VAL A 130 -7.75 -4.15 -6.30
CA VAL A 130 -8.76 -3.07 -6.22
C VAL A 130 -9.86 -3.25 -7.26
N ASN A 131 -9.52 -3.62 -8.51
CA ASN A 131 -10.52 -3.86 -9.56
C ASN A 131 -11.51 -4.97 -9.22
N GLU A 132 -11.10 -5.98 -8.44
CA GLU A 132 -11.98 -7.10 -8.06
C GLU A 132 -13.10 -6.66 -7.09
N LEU A 133 -12.97 -5.52 -6.40
CA LEU A 133 -14.03 -4.96 -5.57
C LEU A 133 -15.24 -4.51 -6.39
N PHE A 134 -15.07 -4.29 -7.68
CA PHE A 134 -16.12 -3.81 -8.60
C PHE A 134 -16.81 -4.94 -9.36
N ASP A 135 -16.37 -6.18 -9.18
CA ASP A 135 -17.05 -7.38 -9.66
C ASP A 135 -17.58 -8.18 -8.46
N GLU A 136 -18.81 -7.88 -8.07
CA GLU A 136 -19.41 -8.40 -6.84
C GLU A 136 -19.59 -9.93 -6.87
N GLU A 137 -19.92 -10.50 -8.04
CA GLU A 137 -20.12 -11.95 -8.20
C GLU A 137 -18.77 -12.68 -8.03
N TYR A 138 -17.76 -12.25 -8.75
CA TYR A 138 -16.40 -12.78 -8.64
C TYR A 138 -15.83 -12.61 -7.22
N LEU A 139 -16.06 -11.44 -6.61
CA LEU A 139 -15.58 -11.16 -5.25
C LEU A 139 -16.18 -12.12 -4.22
N LYS A 140 -17.50 -12.40 -4.30
CA LYS A 140 -18.17 -13.36 -3.41
C LYS A 140 -17.60 -14.77 -3.56
N GLU A 141 -17.44 -15.23 -4.80
CA GLU A 141 -16.87 -16.55 -5.08
C GLU A 141 -15.45 -16.69 -4.53
N LYS A 142 -14.59 -15.70 -4.80
CA LYS A 142 -13.19 -15.69 -4.35
C LYS A 142 -13.12 -15.60 -2.82
N LEU A 143 -13.89 -14.70 -2.20
CA LEU A 143 -13.90 -14.52 -0.76
C LEU A 143 -14.30 -15.80 -0.02
N THR A 144 -15.31 -16.51 -0.52
CA THR A 144 -15.74 -17.80 0.06
C THR A 144 -14.57 -18.78 0.13
N ARG A 145 -13.84 -18.97 -0.97
CA ARG A 145 -12.70 -19.89 -1.03
C ARG A 145 -11.55 -19.45 -0.10
N VAL A 146 -11.30 -18.14 -0.05
CA VAL A 146 -10.21 -17.61 0.79
C VAL A 146 -10.55 -17.74 2.26
N LEU A 147 -11.78 -17.38 2.67
CA LEU A 147 -12.20 -17.48 4.07
C LEU A 147 -12.22 -18.92 4.58
N GLU A 148 -12.53 -19.92 3.73
CA GLU A 148 -12.40 -21.33 4.13
C GLU A 148 -11.00 -21.64 4.66
N VAL A 149 -9.96 -21.29 3.92
CA VAL A 149 -8.57 -21.52 4.33
C VAL A 149 -8.19 -20.70 5.55
N LYS A 150 -8.57 -19.41 5.59
CA LYS A 150 -8.28 -18.54 6.74
C LYS A 150 -8.95 -19.04 8.02
N ASN A 151 -10.18 -19.51 7.94
CA ASN A 151 -10.91 -20.06 9.07
C ASN A 151 -10.32 -21.38 9.57
N LEU A 152 -9.78 -22.23 8.68
CA LEU A 152 -9.00 -23.39 9.10
C LEU A 152 -7.74 -22.99 9.90
N MET A 153 -7.02 -21.96 9.46
CA MET A 153 -5.87 -21.44 10.19
C MET A 153 -6.28 -20.89 11.57
N LEU A 154 -7.36 -20.10 11.61
CA LEU A 154 -7.87 -19.52 12.86
C LEU A 154 -8.31 -20.61 13.84
N ALA A 155 -9.04 -21.62 13.38
CA ALA A 155 -9.52 -22.70 14.23
C ALA A 155 -8.40 -23.59 14.77
N HIS A 156 -7.46 -24.01 13.90
CA HIS A 156 -6.55 -25.12 14.22
C HIS A 156 -5.12 -24.67 14.56
N ILE A 157 -4.70 -23.48 14.13
CA ILE A 157 -3.36 -22.96 14.41
C ILE A 157 -3.40 -21.91 15.51
N TYR A 158 -4.30 -20.93 15.37
CA TYR A 158 -4.35 -19.80 16.28
C TYR A 158 -5.36 -19.97 17.42
N HIS A 159 -6.32 -20.89 17.29
CA HIS A 159 -7.42 -21.09 18.25
C HIS A 159 -8.19 -19.79 18.54
N LYS A 160 -8.54 -19.08 17.50
CA LYS A 160 -9.22 -17.78 17.51
C LYS A 160 -10.60 -17.86 16.87
N PRO A 161 -11.47 -16.87 17.11
CA PRO A 161 -12.77 -16.79 16.46
C PRO A 161 -12.67 -16.82 14.94
N LEU A 162 -13.65 -17.43 14.28
CA LEU A 162 -13.72 -17.49 12.83
C LEU A 162 -14.18 -16.16 12.25
N LEU A 163 -13.78 -15.91 11.01
CA LEU A 163 -14.24 -14.77 10.21
C LEU A 163 -15.64 -15.07 9.67
N ASP A 164 -16.54 -14.11 9.79
CA ASP A 164 -17.87 -14.17 9.19
C ASP A 164 -17.81 -13.62 7.75
N PHE A 165 -18.44 -14.33 6.82
CA PHE A 165 -18.45 -13.96 5.40
C PHE A 165 -19.16 -12.62 5.17
N GLU A 166 -20.36 -12.45 5.74
CA GLU A 166 -21.16 -11.25 5.53
C GLU A 166 -20.49 -10.01 6.12
N GLU A 167 -19.88 -10.14 7.28
CA GLU A 167 -19.11 -9.04 7.90
C GLU A 167 -17.96 -8.59 7.01
N ILE A 168 -17.14 -9.53 6.52
CA ILE A 168 -16.00 -9.19 5.64
C ILE A 168 -16.50 -8.65 4.30
N PHE A 169 -17.52 -9.28 3.70
CA PHE A 169 -18.06 -8.84 2.43
C PHE A 169 -18.63 -7.41 2.50
N ASN A 170 -19.42 -7.10 3.52
CA ASN A 170 -19.96 -5.76 3.73
C ASN A 170 -18.86 -4.73 3.92
N THR A 171 -17.82 -5.07 4.68
CA THR A 171 -16.62 -4.22 4.83
C THR A 171 -15.95 -3.95 3.48
N LEU A 172 -15.85 -4.94 2.59
CA LEU A 172 -15.27 -4.74 1.26
C LEU A 172 -16.15 -3.86 0.36
N MET A 173 -17.47 -3.91 0.52
CA MET A 173 -18.38 -3.00 -0.20
C MET A 173 -18.21 -1.56 0.28
N GLU A 174 -18.04 -1.33 1.58
CA GLU A 174 -17.69 -0.01 2.11
C GLU A 174 -16.34 0.47 1.56
N TYR A 175 -15.33 -0.41 1.50
CA TYR A 175 -14.02 -0.08 0.93
C TYR A 175 -14.12 0.28 -0.55
N ARG A 176 -14.92 -0.45 -1.33
CA ARG A 176 -15.21 -0.13 -2.73
C ARG A 176 -15.75 1.29 -2.88
N ASP A 177 -16.77 1.63 -2.10
CA ASP A 177 -17.43 2.94 -2.19
C ASP A 177 -16.49 4.08 -1.78
N LEU A 178 -15.64 3.86 -0.76
CA LEU A 178 -14.63 4.83 -0.32
C LEU A 178 -13.53 5.06 -1.36
N ILE A 179 -13.09 4.01 -2.05
CA ILE A 179 -11.94 4.10 -2.96
C ILE A 179 -12.35 4.47 -4.40
N ALA A 180 -13.59 4.22 -4.78
CA ALA A 180 -14.09 4.40 -6.15
C ALA A 180 -13.72 5.74 -6.81
N PRO A 181 -13.77 6.90 -6.10
CA PRO A 181 -13.40 8.18 -6.70
C PRO A 181 -11.93 8.29 -7.13
N TYR A 182 -11.07 7.43 -6.63
CA TYR A 182 -9.61 7.51 -6.82
C TYR A 182 -9.07 6.42 -7.77
N VAL A 183 -9.85 5.40 -8.10
CA VAL A 183 -9.39 4.25 -8.90
C VAL A 183 -9.19 4.62 -10.35
N GLY A 184 -8.06 4.22 -10.92
CA GLY A 184 -7.77 4.43 -12.33
C GLY A 184 -6.74 3.45 -12.89
N ASP A 185 -6.64 3.39 -14.22
CA ASP A 185 -5.58 2.68 -14.92
C ASP A 185 -4.27 3.47 -14.83
N VAL A 186 -3.53 3.22 -13.76
CA VAL A 186 -2.23 3.87 -13.51
C VAL A 186 -1.23 3.53 -14.60
N ASN A 187 -1.29 2.34 -15.21
CA ASN A 187 -0.34 1.96 -16.25
C ASN A 187 -0.51 2.84 -17.48
N ILE A 188 -1.73 3.03 -17.97
CA ILE A 188 -2.01 3.92 -19.10
C ILE A 188 -1.57 5.34 -18.76
N TYR A 189 -2.00 5.86 -17.59
CA TYR A 189 -1.70 7.23 -17.17
C TYR A 189 -0.19 7.50 -17.11
N VAL A 190 0.57 6.62 -16.47
CA VAL A 190 2.02 6.80 -16.28
C VAL A 190 2.78 6.67 -17.62
N HIS A 191 2.37 5.74 -18.49
CA HIS A 191 2.99 5.62 -19.82
C HIS A 191 2.72 6.84 -20.71
N GLU A 192 1.54 7.43 -20.64
CA GLU A 192 1.24 8.70 -21.35
C GLU A 192 2.05 9.85 -20.77
N ALA A 193 2.19 9.93 -19.46
CA ALA A 193 3.01 10.92 -18.79
C ALA A 193 4.50 10.82 -19.19
N LEU A 194 5.06 9.62 -19.25
CA LEU A 194 6.43 9.37 -19.73
C LEU A 194 6.61 9.85 -21.18
N LYS A 195 5.68 9.53 -22.07
CA LYS A 195 5.70 10.02 -23.47
C LYS A 195 5.61 11.54 -23.56
N ALA A 196 4.90 12.17 -22.64
CA ALA A 196 4.78 13.63 -22.54
C ALA A 196 6.00 14.29 -21.87
N GLY A 197 7.02 13.52 -21.45
CA GLY A 197 8.23 14.04 -20.81
C GLY A 197 8.00 14.58 -19.39
N LYS A 198 6.99 14.05 -18.68
CA LYS A 198 6.69 14.45 -17.30
C LYS A 198 7.75 13.95 -16.32
N ASN A 199 8.02 14.77 -15.29
CA ASN A 199 8.92 14.42 -14.21
C ASN A 199 8.18 13.53 -13.20
N ILE A 200 8.65 12.28 -13.06
CA ILE A 200 8.07 11.29 -12.15
C ILE A 200 9.04 10.98 -11.02
N LEU A 201 8.58 11.17 -9.79
CA LEU A 201 9.29 10.79 -8.58
C LEU A 201 8.74 9.46 -8.05
N LEU A 202 9.60 8.47 -7.90
CA LEU A 202 9.27 7.21 -7.24
C LEU A 202 9.62 7.28 -5.75
N GLU A 203 8.64 7.13 -4.90
CA GLU A 203 8.81 7.20 -3.44
C GLU A 203 8.72 5.81 -2.83
N GLY A 204 9.86 5.31 -2.32
CA GLY A 204 9.95 4.07 -1.56
C GLY A 204 10.00 4.32 -0.05
N GLN A 205 10.04 3.22 0.70
CA GLN A 205 10.18 3.25 2.17
C GLN A 205 11.09 2.13 2.66
N LEU A 206 11.65 2.29 3.85
CA LEU A 206 12.47 1.35 4.63
C LEU A 206 13.93 1.23 4.17
N GLY A 207 14.24 0.88 2.95
CA GLY A 207 15.62 0.75 2.45
C GLY A 207 16.21 -0.67 2.55
N SER A 208 17.47 -0.82 2.11
CA SER A 208 18.11 -2.11 1.79
C SER A 208 18.25 -3.07 2.96
N LEU A 209 18.48 -2.58 4.18
CA LEU A 209 18.57 -3.46 5.36
C LEU A 209 17.28 -4.19 5.70
N LYS A 210 16.13 -3.70 5.22
CA LYS A 210 14.82 -4.30 5.43
C LYS A 210 14.28 -5.04 4.23
N ASP A 211 15.04 -5.12 3.15
CA ASP A 211 14.67 -5.89 1.95
C ASP A 211 14.72 -7.40 2.22
N PRO A 212 13.73 -8.18 1.76
CA PRO A 212 13.69 -9.62 2.03
C PRO A 212 14.84 -10.40 1.39
N ASP A 213 15.41 -9.92 0.28
CA ASP A 213 16.49 -10.60 -0.45
C ASP A 213 17.89 -10.13 0.00
N PHE A 214 18.06 -8.84 0.34
CA PHE A 214 19.36 -8.24 0.66
C PHE A 214 19.52 -7.78 2.11
N GLY A 215 18.42 -7.77 2.87
CA GLY A 215 18.43 -7.26 4.24
C GLY A 215 18.88 -8.28 5.29
N ILE A 216 18.67 -7.92 6.54
CA ILE A 216 19.05 -8.73 7.72
C ILE A 216 17.99 -9.81 8.03
N TYR A 217 17.70 -10.67 7.06
CA TYR A 217 16.69 -11.73 7.20
C TYR A 217 16.91 -12.57 8.48
N PRO A 218 15.85 -12.90 9.26
CA PRO A 218 14.43 -12.67 8.98
C PRO A 218 13.87 -11.32 9.50
N MET A 219 14.69 -10.43 10.03
CA MET A 219 14.28 -9.13 10.61
C MET A 219 14.07 -8.06 9.50
N VAL A 220 13.35 -8.44 8.47
CA VAL A 220 13.06 -7.64 7.26
C VAL A 220 11.56 -7.33 7.15
N THR A 221 11.17 -6.48 6.19
CA THR A 221 9.77 -6.37 5.76
C THR A 221 9.48 -7.38 4.66
N SER A 222 8.20 -7.61 4.35
CA SER A 222 7.82 -8.52 3.27
C SER A 222 7.70 -7.85 1.90
N SER A 223 7.87 -6.53 1.83
CA SER A 223 7.90 -5.78 0.56
C SER A 223 9.33 -5.63 0.05
N SER A 224 9.49 -5.60 -1.28
CA SER A 224 10.78 -5.27 -1.91
C SER A 224 11.07 -3.79 -1.75
N THR A 225 12.13 -3.44 -1.01
CA THR A 225 12.44 -2.05 -0.63
C THR A 225 13.47 -1.40 -1.53
N LEU A 226 14.13 -2.17 -2.41
CA LEU A 226 15.16 -1.66 -3.31
C LEU A 226 14.56 -0.86 -4.48
N ALA A 227 15.30 0.13 -4.95
CA ALA A 227 14.90 0.98 -6.06
C ALA A 227 14.57 0.21 -7.35
N GLY A 228 15.20 -0.95 -7.59
CA GLY A 228 14.88 -1.82 -8.73
C GLY A 228 13.43 -2.28 -8.79
N TYR A 229 12.76 -2.44 -7.63
CA TYR A 229 11.34 -2.76 -7.59
C TYR A 229 10.46 -1.57 -7.99
N GLY A 230 10.99 -0.35 -8.01
CA GLY A 230 10.26 0.85 -8.44
C GLY A 230 9.66 0.70 -9.84
N ALA A 231 10.38 0.05 -10.75
CA ALA A 231 9.85 -0.23 -12.08
C ALA A 231 8.61 -1.12 -12.06
N VAL A 232 8.63 -2.20 -11.28
CA VAL A 232 7.52 -3.14 -11.14
C VAL A 232 6.35 -2.51 -10.38
N GLY A 233 6.65 -1.90 -9.23
CA GLY A 233 5.62 -1.36 -8.35
C GLY A 233 4.91 -0.10 -8.87
N ALA A 234 5.56 0.64 -9.76
CA ALA A 234 4.98 1.81 -10.45
C ALA A 234 4.46 1.47 -11.87
N GLY A 235 4.78 0.29 -12.40
CA GLY A 235 4.37 -0.11 -13.75
C GLY A 235 5.10 0.62 -14.87
N ILE A 236 6.40 0.95 -14.67
CA ILE A 236 7.22 1.65 -15.66
C ILE A 236 8.37 0.77 -16.17
N PRO A 237 8.91 1.03 -17.36
CA PRO A 237 10.10 0.35 -17.83
C PRO A 237 11.32 0.68 -16.96
N PRO A 238 12.19 -0.28 -16.60
CA PRO A 238 13.32 -0.03 -15.72
C PRO A 238 14.35 0.95 -16.27
N TYR A 239 14.46 1.10 -17.59
CA TYR A 239 15.36 2.06 -18.24
C TYR A 239 14.89 3.53 -18.12
N GLU A 240 13.66 3.77 -17.64
CA GLU A 240 13.17 5.12 -17.34
C GLU A 240 13.62 5.63 -15.97
N ILE A 241 14.10 4.76 -15.09
CA ILE A 241 14.69 5.17 -13.82
C ILE A 241 16.10 5.67 -14.06
N ARG A 242 16.27 7.00 -14.01
CA ARG A 242 17.54 7.67 -14.37
C ARG A 242 18.42 7.94 -13.17
N GLU A 243 17.82 8.28 -12.04
CA GLU A 243 18.52 8.67 -10.82
C GLU A 243 17.94 7.96 -9.60
N ILE A 244 18.78 7.58 -8.67
CA ILE A 244 18.40 6.91 -7.42
C ILE A 244 19.03 7.65 -6.25
N PHE A 245 18.19 8.10 -5.32
CA PHE A 245 18.62 8.76 -4.09
C PHE A 245 18.36 7.85 -2.90
N ALA A 246 19.38 7.63 -2.08
CA ALA A 246 19.23 6.97 -0.79
C ALA A 246 19.31 8.03 0.32
N VAL A 247 18.33 8.00 1.22
CA VAL A 247 18.31 8.87 2.40
C VAL A 247 18.63 8.03 3.62
N THR A 248 19.65 8.42 4.38
CA THR A 248 20.12 7.74 5.60
C THR A 248 19.96 8.62 6.83
#